data_b7a74267c745d8ff6baf5fcaa2d9313c
#
_entry.id   b7a74267c745d8ff6baf5fcaa2d9313c
#
_cell.length_a   1.000
_cell.length_b   1.000
_cell.length_c   1.000
_cell.angle_alpha   90.00
_cell.angle_beta   90.00
_cell.angle_gamma   90.00
#
_symmetry.space_group_name_H-M   'P 1'
#
loop_
_entity.id
_entity.type
_entity.pdbx_description
1 polymer ?
#
loop_
_entity_poly.entity_id
_entity_poly.type
_entity_poly.pdbx_seq_one_letter_code
_entity_poly.pdbx_strand_id
1 'polypeptide(L)'
;MAESAKKVLQEITAAGLLSSDHVTDYSKEIDTGADALISKLIKDGCVTEYQAEKFRSGQSSEIYFGDYIVIDKLGQGGMGTVLLAKHRRMDRKVAIKVLPVTALESKD
;
A
#
# COMPACT_ATOMS: atom_id res chain seq x y z
N MET A 1 -8.09 -14.02 -10.66
CA MET A 1 -8.99 -14.87 -9.90
C MET A 1 -9.89 -14.02 -9.00
N ALA A 2 -11.18 -14.35 -8.97
CA ALA A 2 -12.15 -13.58 -8.18
C ALA A 2 -11.81 -13.56 -6.69
N GLU A 3 -11.29 -14.66 -6.17
CA GLU A 3 -10.93 -14.77 -4.76
C GLU A 3 -9.77 -13.85 -4.41
N SER A 4 -8.79 -13.75 -5.29
CA SER A 4 -7.66 -12.86 -5.06
C SER A 4 -8.09 -11.39 -5.10
N ALA A 5 -8.99 -11.04 -6.02
CA ALA A 5 -9.52 -9.68 -6.08
C ALA A 5 -10.29 -9.33 -4.82
N LYS A 6 -11.08 -10.26 -4.32
CA LYS A 6 -11.84 -10.06 -3.09
C LYS A 6 -10.90 -9.80 -1.90
N LYS A 7 -9.83 -10.57 -1.81
CA LYS A 7 -8.85 -10.41 -0.75
C LYS A 7 -8.16 -9.05 -0.83
N VAL A 8 -7.79 -8.63 -2.04
CA VAL A 8 -7.18 -7.32 -2.25
C VAL A 8 -8.12 -6.21 -1.80
N LEU A 9 -9.40 -6.31 -2.17
CA LEU A 9 -10.37 -5.30 -1.79
C LEU A 9 -10.52 -5.24 -0.27
N GLN A 10 -10.53 -6.38 0.40
CA GLN A 10 -10.60 -6.43 1.85
C GLN A 10 -9.37 -5.79 2.50
N GLU A 11 -8.19 -6.05 1.97
CA GLU A 11 -6.96 -5.49 2.50
C GLU A 11 -6.90 -3.98 2.31
N ILE A 12 -7.32 -3.49 1.16
CA ILE A 12 -7.32 -2.05 0.88
C ILE A 12 -8.31 -1.34 1.79
N THR A 13 -9.47 -1.94 2.02
CA THR A 13 -10.47 -1.38 2.92
C THR A 13 -9.96 -1.36 4.35
N ALA A 14 -9.33 -2.44 4.79
CA ALA A 14 -8.78 -2.53 6.14
C ALA A 14 -7.66 -1.52 6.36
N ALA A 15 -6.92 -1.18 5.31
CA ALA A 15 -5.84 -0.19 5.40
C ALA A 15 -6.38 1.25 5.44
N GLY A 16 -7.67 1.44 5.21
CA GLY A 16 -8.26 2.77 5.22
C GLY A 16 -8.07 3.52 3.90
N LEU A 17 -7.61 2.84 2.86
CA LEU A 17 -7.41 3.46 1.56
C LEU A 17 -8.70 3.58 0.77
N LEU A 18 -9.70 2.82 1.13
CA LEU A 18 -11.00 2.84 0.49
C LEU A 18 -12.07 2.75 1.60
N SER A 19 -12.99 3.70 1.61
CA SER A 19 -14.03 3.68 2.63
C SER A 19 -15.05 2.57 2.35
N SER A 20 -15.70 2.08 3.40
CA SER A 20 -16.70 1.04 3.25
C SER A 20 -17.87 1.48 2.37
N ASP A 21 -18.12 2.78 2.29
CA ASP A 21 -19.20 3.32 1.45
C ASP A 21 -18.90 3.13 -0.04
N HIS A 22 -17.63 3.01 -0.41
CA HIS A 22 -17.23 2.87 -1.80
C HIS A 22 -16.89 1.44 -2.20
N VAL A 23 -16.92 0.51 -1.25
CA VAL A 23 -16.58 -0.89 -1.54
C VAL A 23 -17.49 -1.48 -2.62
N THR A 24 -18.77 -1.14 -2.57
CA THR A 24 -19.73 -1.66 -3.56
C THR A 24 -19.45 -1.17 -4.96
N ASP A 25 -18.80 -0.01 -5.10
CA ASP A 25 -18.44 0.53 -6.41
C ASP A 25 -17.43 -0.34 -7.13
N TYR A 26 -16.66 -1.11 -6.37
CA TYR A 26 -15.60 -1.96 -6.91
C TYR A 26 -15.96 -3.45 -6.88
N SER A 27 -17.11 -3.80 -6.34
CA SER A 27 -17.52 -5.19 -6.25
C SER A 27 -17.67 -5.85 -7.62
N LYS A 28 -17.98 -5.07 -8.65
CA LYS A 28 -18.09 -5.58 -10.01
C LYS A 28 -16.73 -6.01 -10.57
N GLU A 29 -15.67 -5.37 -10.10
CA GLU A 29 -14.32 -5.67 -10.58
C GLU A 29 -13.77 -6.96 -9.99
N ILE A 30 -14.41 -7.48 -8.95
CA ILE A 30 -13.98 -8.73 -8.32
C ILE A 30 -14.03 -9.87 -9.36
N ASP A 31 -15.04 -9.87 -10.21
CA ASP A 31 -15.21 -10.91 -11.21
C ASP A 31 -14.23 -10.78 -12.36
N THR A 32 -13.67 -9.58 -12.58
CA THR A 32 -12.71 -9.37 -13.67
C THR A 32 -11.28 -9.64 -13.27
N GLY A 33 -11.02 -9.81 -11.97
CA GLY A 33 -9.71 -10.17 -11.47
C GLY A 33 -9.02 -9.07 -10.69
N ALA A 34 -7.96 -9.45 -9.97
CA ALA A 34 -7.23 -8.53 -9.11
C ALA A 34 -6.56 -7.41 -9.89
N ASP A 35 -5.99 -7.70 -11.06
CA ASP A 35 -5.29 -6.69 -11.84
C ASP A 35 -6.24 -5.61 -12.34
N ALA A 36 -7.43 -5.98 -12.79
CA ALA A 36 -8.43 -5.02 -13.24
C ALA A 36 -8.90 -4.15 -12.07
N LEU A 37 -9.12 -4.76 -10.92
CA LEU A 37 -9.51 -4.04 -9.72
C LEU A 37 -8.46 -3.03 -9.31
N ILE A 38 -7.20 -3.46 -9.24
CA ILE A 38 -6.11 -2.60 -8.83
C ILE A 38 -5.91 -1.44 -9.80
N SER A 39 -6.00 -1.73 -11.11
CA SER A 39 -5.87 -0.69 -12.13
C SER A 39 -6.93 0.40 -11.98
N LYS A 40 -8.16 -0.01 -11.68
CA LYS A 40 -9.24 0.95 -11.47
C LYS A 40 -9.01 1.77 -10.20
N LEU A 41 -8.50 1.14 -9.14
CA LEU A 41 -8.22 1.85 -7.90
C LEU A 41 -7.11 2.87 -8.07
N ILE A 42 -6.10 2.56 -8.88
CA ILE A 42 -5.04 3.53 -9.19
C ILE A 42 -5.63 4.70 -9.96
N LYS A 43 -6.43 4.41 -10.98
CA LYS A 43 -7.03 5.43 -11.81
C LYS A 43 -7.91 6.38 -11.00
N ASP A 44 -8.63 5.85 -10.05
CA ASP A 44 -9.52 6.64 -9.20
C ASP A 44 -8.80 7.32 -8.04
N GLY A 45 -7.50 7.08 -7.88
CA GLY A 45 -6.71 7.72 -6.84
C GLY A 45 -6.83 7.10 -5.47
N CYS A 46 -7.41 5.91 -5.38
CA CYS A 46 -7.56 5.22 -4.09
C CYS A 46 -6.26 4.63 -3.59
N VAL A 47 -5.40 4.16 -4.50
CA VAL A 47 -4.09 3.62 -4.17
C VAL A 47 -3.06 4.21 -5.12
N THR A 48 -1.80 4.21 -4.69
CA THR A 48 -0.70 4.62 -5.54
C THR A 48 -0.13 3.39 -6.26
N GLU A 49 0.73 3.64 -7.26
CA GLU A 49 1.38 2.52 -7.94
C GLU A 49 2.29 1.74 -7.00
N TYR A 50 2.93 2.41 -6.06
CA TYR A 50 3.75 1.75 -5.05
C TYR A 50 2.90 0.79 -4.21
N GLN A 51 1.76 1.28 -3.71
CA GLN A 51 0.86 0.47 -2.90
C GLN A 51 0.30 -0.70 -3.72
N ALA A 52 -0.07 -0.43 -4.97
CA ALA A 52 -0.62 -1.46 -5.85
C ALA A 52 0.38 -2.60 -6.05
N GLU A 53 1.65 -2.27 -6.22
CA GLU A 53 2.69 -3.28 -6.40
C GLU A 53 2.79 -4.18 -5.17
N LYS A 54 2.66 -3.59 -3.98
CA LYS A 54 2.69 -4.37 -2.73
C LYS A 54 1.51 -5.33 -2.63
N PHE A 55 0.34 -4.89 -3.06
CA PHE A 55 -0.83 -5.76 -3.06
C PHE A 55 -0.71 -6.88 -4.10
N ARG A 56 -0.17 -6.57 -5.28
CA ARG A 56 0.02 -7.58 -6.32
C ARG A 56 1.01 -8.65 -5.94
N SER A 57 2.07 -8.26 -5.25
CA SER A 57 3.14 -9.20 -4.90
C SER A 57 2.89 -9.93 -3.58
N GLY A 58 1.78 -9.67 -2.92
CA GLY A 58 1.47 -10.30 -1.66
C GLY A 58 2.25 -9.72 -0.48
N GLN A 59 2.78 -8.53 -0.64
CA GLN A 59 3.60 -7.87 0.38
C GLN A 59 2.89 -6.69 1.01
N SER A 60 1.56 -6.76 1.08
CA SER A 60 0.76 -5.66 1.61
C SER A 60 1.11 -5.28 3.04
N SER A 61 1.65 -6.22 3.82
CA SER A 61 2.06 -5.91 5.19
C SER A 61 3.21 -4.90 5.25
N GLU A 62 3.95 -4.74 4.16
CA GLU A 62 5.08 -3.82 4.11
C GLU A 62 4.67 -2.35 4.01
N ILE A 63 3.39 -2.07 3.80
CA ILE A 63 2.93 -0.68 3.80
C ILE A 63 2.60 -0.17 5.21
N TYR A 64 2.66 -1.03 6.21
CA TYR A 64 2.33 -0.64 7.58
C TYR A 64 3.58 -0.36 8.39
N PHE A 65 3.63 0.81 9.03
CA PHE A 65 4.67 1.18 10.00
C PHE A 65 3.97 1.78 11.22
N GLY A 66 3.61 0.92 12.18
CA GLY A 66 2.83 1.36 13.33
C GLY A 66 1.51 1.97 12.89
N ASP A 67 1.31 3.23 13.24
CA ASP A 67 0.09 3.95 12.87
C ASP A 67 0.18 4.64 11.51
N TYR A 68 1.25 4.39 10.76
CA TYR A 68 1.45 5.01 9.46
C TYR A 68 1.23 4.02 8.31
N ILE A 69 0.66 4.51 7.23
CA ILE A 69 0.49 3.74 5.99
C ILE A 69 1.40 4.36 4.94
N VAL A 70 2.25 3.54 4.34
CA VAL A 70 3.15 3.99 3.29
C VAL A 70 2.34 4.32 2.04
N ILE A 71 2.55 5.52 1.50
CA ILE A 71 1.87 5.97 0.30
C ILE A 71 2.74 5.72 -0.94
N ASP A 72 4.02 6.07 -0.84
CA ASP A 72 4.90 6.04 -2.00
C ASP A 72 6.36 5.94 -1.55
N LYS A 73 7.23 5.69 -2.51
CA LYS A 73 8.67 5.69 -2.29
C LYS A 73 9.23 7.00 -2.82
N LEU A 74 9.92 7.74 -1.96
CA LEU A 74 10.51 9.02 -2.33
C LEU A 74 11.93 8.87 -2.90
N GLY A 75 12.67 7.86 -2.44
CA GLY A 75 14.01 7.65 -2.92
C GLY A 75 14.56 6.33 -2.44
N GLN A 76 15.62 5.88 -3.09
CA GLN A 76 16.29 4.64 -2.74
C GLN A 76 17.75 4.76 -3.10
N GLY A 77 18.62 4.30 -2.20
CA GLY A 77 20.06 4.32 -2.42
C GLY A 77 20.74 3.31 -1.53
N GLY A 78 22.07 3.34 -1.53
CA GLY A 78 22.86 2.40 -0.73
C GLY A 78 22.63 2.50 0.75
N MET A 79 22.17 3.65 1.22
CA MET A 79 21.92 3.89 2.65
C MET A 79 20.48 3.60 3.05
N GLY A 80 19.69 3.05 2.16
CA GLY A 80 18.31 2.67 2.48
C GLY A 80 17.29 3.28 1.56
N THR A 81 16.06 3.24 2.00
CA THR A 81 14.90 3.71 1.23
C THR A 81 14.17 4.77 2.03
N VAL A 82 13.74 5.84 1.36
CA VAL A 82 12.92 6.88 1.99
C VAL A 82 11.50 6.71 1.47
N LEU A 83 10.55 6.58 2.37
CA LEU A 83 9.15 6.36 2.06
C LEU A 83 8.32 7.54 2.51
N LEU A 84 7.30 7.86 1.72
CA LEU A 84 6.27 8.82 2.13
C LEU A 84 5.16 8.04 2.80
N ALA A 85 4.79 8.42 4.01
CA ALA A 85 3.73 7.73 4.74
C ALA A 85 2.76 8.74 5.33
N LYS A 86 1.57 8.27 5.68
CA LYS A 86 0.53 9.10 6.23
C LYS A 86 0.00 8.45 7.50
N HIS A 87 -0.18 9.25 8.55
CA HIS A 87 -0.74 8.74 9.79
C HIS A 87 -2.21 8.38 9.57
N ARG A 88 -2.58 7.21 10.05
CA ARG A 88 -3.92 6.65 9.79
C ARG A 88 -5.06 7.49 10.36
N ARG A 89 -4.80 8.18 11.47
CA ARG A 89 -5.84 8.93 12.17
C ARG A 89 -5.70 10.43 12.05
N MET A 90 -4.47 10.92 11.93
CA MET A 90 -4.18 12.34 12.04
C MET A 90 -3.97 13.05 10.71
N ASP A 91 -4.12 12.36 9.60
CA ASP A 91 -4.00 12.93 8.26
C ASP A 91 -2.69 13.73 8.09
N ARG A 92 -1.62 13.19 8.67
CA ARG A 92 -0.30 13.83 8.64
C ARG A 92 0.65 12.97 7.81
N LYS A 93 1.34 13.61 6.88
CA LYS A 93 2.33 12.94 6.04
C LYS A 93 3.72 13.11 6.62
N VAL A 94 4.51 12.04 6.57
CA VAL A 94 5.88 12.03 7.07
C VAL A 94 6.76 11.26 6.10
N ALA A 95 8.06 11.52 6.19
CA ALA A 95 9.05 10.73 5.47
C ALA A 95 9.67 9.72 6.45
N ILE A 96 9.69 8.45 6.06
CA ILE A 96 10.26 7.39 6.87
C ILE A 96 11.48 6.84 6.15
N LYS A 97 12.63 6.83 6.83
CA LYS A 97 13.84 6.26 6.26
C LYS A 97 14.01 4.84 6.78
N VAL A 98 14.04 3.88 5.87
CA VAL A 98 14.22 2.47 6.20
C VAL A 98 15.65 2.08 5.86
N LEU A 99 16.42 1.71 6.88
CA LEU A 99 17.82 1.35 6.70
C LEU A 99 17.94 -0.14 6.40
N PRO A 100 18.88 -0.52 5.53
CA PRO A 100 19.12 -1.94 5.30
C PRO A 100 19.70 -2.60 6.55
N VAL A 101 19.40 -3.88 6.72
CA VAL A 101 19.88 -4.64 7.88
C VAL A 101 21.42 -4.62 7.94
N THR A 102 22.06 -4.70 6.79
CA THR A 102 23.51 -4.68 6.71
C THR A 102 24.12 -3.38 7.26
N ALA A 103 23.42 -2.25 7.05
CA ALA A 103 23.88 -0.97 7.59
C ALA A 103 23.77 -0.95 9.12
N LEU A 104 22.73 -1.59 9.66
CA LEU A 104 22.55 -1.66 11.10
C LEU A 104 23.60 -2.57 11.76
N GLU A 105 23.92 -3.67 11.11
CA GLU A 105 24.92 -4.61 11.61
C GLU A 105 26.32 -4.02 11.60
N SER A 106 26.63 -3.20 10.62
CA SER A 106 27.96 -2.64 10.47
C SER A 106 28.32 -1.63 11.55
N LYS A 107 27.38 -1.26 12.37
CA LYS A 107 27.64 -0.31 13.46
C LYS A 107 28.29 -0.96 14.67
N ASP A 108 28.28 -2.23 14.71
CA ASP A 108 28.95 -2.96 15.79
C ASP A 108 30.43 -3.00 15.56
#